data_527ff56fd8f0c181e0cf9123770bb994
#
_entry.id   527ff56fd8f0c181e0cf9123770bb994
#
_cell.length_a   1.000
_cell.length_b   1.000
_cell.length_c   1.000
_cell.angle_alpha   90.00
_cell.angle_beta   90.00
_cell.angle_gamma   90.00
#
_symmetry.space_group_name_H-M   'P 1'
#
loop_
_entity.id
_entity.type
_entity.pdbx_description
1 polymer ?
#
loop_
_entity_poly.entity_id
_entity_poly.type
_entity_poly.pdbx_seq_one_letter_code
_entity_poly.pdbx_strand_id
1 'polypeptide(L)'
;MSTYKQRDIVLVPFPFSDLSQQKVRPVLILSNDDYNRHSADVVVCGLTTNLAPAPYSAIIDVTDVEQAGTLRHKSKVKADTLATLEQALLIKQVARLKPECFNLVTAEIHNLIRESR
;
A
#
# COMPACT_ATOMS: atom_id res chain seq x y z
N MET A 1 19.59 -5.02 -2.89
CA MET A 1 18.51 -5.85 -3.45
C MET A 1 17.30 -5.76 -2.56
N SER A 2 16.15 -5.50 -3.13
CA SER A 2 14.92 -5.37 -2.33
C SER A 2 14.36 -6.74 -1.95
N THR A 3 13.96 -6.88 -0.68
CA THR A 3 13.18 -8.04 -0.23
C THR A 3 11.67 -7.79 -0.35
N TYR A 4 11.27 -6.55 -0.67
CA TYR A 4 9.87 -6.18 -0.79
C TYR A 4 9.43 -6.24 -2.25
N LYS A 5 8.18 -6.65 -2.45
CA LYS A 5 7.64 -6.88 -3.79
C LYS A 5 6.34 -6.13 -3.99
N GLN A 6 5.99 -5.89 -5.25
CA GLN A 6 4.69 -5.36 -5.62
C GLN A 6 3.58 -6.19 -4.97
N ARG A 7 2.56 -5.54 -4.51
CA ARG A 7 1.40 -6.09 -3.79
C ARG A 7 1.68 -6.41 -2.32
N ASP A 8 2.90 -6.23 -1.83
CA ASP A 8 3.15 -6.38 -0.39
C ASP A 8 2.47 -5.26 0.38
N ILE A 9 1.84 -5.64 1.50
CA ILE A 9 1.38 -4.70 2.53
C ILE A 9 2.46 -4.69 3.60
N VAL A 10 3.00 -3.51 3.86
CA VAL A 10 4.14 -3.34 4.77
C VAL A 10 3.85 -2.27 5.80
N LEU A 11 4.49 -2.37 6.95
CA LEU A 11 4.37 -1.37 8.01
C LEU A 11 5.45 -0.32 7.85
N VAL A 12 5.06 0.94 8.04
CA VAL A 12 5.96 2.09 7.96
C VAL A 12 5.69 3.02 9.14
N PRO A 13 6.70 3.80 9.59
CA PRO A 13 6.45 4.85 10.58
C PRO A 13 5.66 5.99 9.95
N PHE A 14 4.71 6.55 10.71
CA PHE A 14 3.88 7.65 10.25
C PHE A 14 3.41 8.50 11.45
N PRO A 15 3.39 9.83 11.36
CA PRO A 15 3.91 10.65 10.27
C PRO A 15 5.43 10.65 10.22
N PHE A 16 5.98 10.91 9.03
CA PHE A 16 7.43 10.83 8.82
C PHE A 16 8.19 12.00 9.47
N SER A 17 7.48 13.08 9.79
CA SER A 17 8.09 14.33 10.25
C SER A 17 8.07 14.50 11.76
N ASP A 18 7.31 13.68 12.51
CA ASP A 18 7.21 13.80 13.96
C ASP A 18 7.68 12.51 14.64
N LEU A 19 8.95 12.49 15.00
CA LEU A 19 9.58 11.31 15.61
C LEU A 19 9.05 11.03 17.02
N SER A 20 8.52 12.05 17.71
CA SER A 20 8.08 11.87 19.10
C SER A 20 6.74 11.14 19.20
N GLN A 21 5.96 11.11 18.12
CA GLN A 21 4.64 10.47 18.11
C GLN A 21 4.49 9.49 16.96
N GLN A 22 5.57 8.83 16.61
CA GLN A 22 5.51 7.84 15.54
C GLN A 22 4.50 6.75 15.83
N LYS A 23 3.62 6.53 14.86
CA LYS A 23 2.75 5.38 14.80
C LYS A 23 3.18 4.52 13.62
N VAL A 24 2.88 3.25 13.70
CA VAL A 24 3.14 2.31 12.61
C VAL A 24 1.87 2.19 11.81
N ARG A 25 1.95 2.39 10.49
CA ARG A 25 0.81 2.34 9.58
C ARG A 25 1.09 1.38 8.43
N PRO A 26 0.05 0.67 7.94
CA PRO A 26 0.22 -0.17 6.76
C PRO A 26 0.12 0.66 5.48
N VAL A 27 0.94 0.28 4.50
CA VAL A 27 0.86 0.80 3.13
C VAL A 27 0.97 -0.38 2.16
N LEU A 28 0.46 -0.17 0.95
CA LEU A 28 0.51 -1.15 -0.13
C LEU A 28 1.60 -0.74 -1.12
N ILE A 29 2.51 -1.65 -1.44
CA ILE A 29 3.54 -1.40 -2.45
C ILE A 29 2.91 -1.51 -3.83
N LEU A 30 2.97 -0.42 -4.58
CA LEU A 30 2.42 -0.30 -5.93
C LEU A 30 3.48 -0.53 -7.00
N SER A 31 4.73 -0.13 -6.72
CA SER A 31 5.79 -0.20 -7.71
C SER A 31 6.16 -1.64 -8.02
N ASN A 32 6.47 -1.91 -9.28
CA ASN A 32 6.77 -3.27 -9.73
C ASN A 32 8.12 -3.74 -9.20
N ASP A 33 8.35 -5.04 -9.34
CA ASP A 33 9.54 -5.67 -8.78
C ASP A 33 10.82 -5.18 -9.44
N ASP A 34 10.76 -4.83 -10.72
CA ASP A 34 11.93 -4.30 -11.43
C ASP A 34 12.34 -2.93 -10.86
N TYR A 35 11.36 -2.02 -10.68
CA TYR A 35 11.62 -0.74 -10.03
C TYR A 35 12.20 -0.94 -8.63
N ASN A 36 11.58 -1.84 -7.86
CA ASN A 36 11.98 -2.06 -6.47
C ASN A 36 13.39 -2.62 -6.34
N ARG A 37 13.84 -3.44 -7.33
CA ARG A 37 15.20 -3.98 -7.32
C ARG A 37 16.25 -2.95 -7.69
N HIS A 38 15.89 -1.94 -8.47
CA HIS A 38 16.86 -0.98 -9.04
C HIS A 38 16.76 0.41 -8.41
N SER A 39 15.95 0.58 -7.36
CA SER A 39 15.76 1.86 -6.69
C SER A 39 15.93 1.69 -5.18
N ALA A 40 16.41 2.74 -4.53
CA ALA A 40 16.38 2.79 -3.06
C ALA A 40 14.95 3.02 -2.53
N ASP A 41 14.01 3.33 -3.43
CA ASP A 41 12.64 3.71 -3.08
C ASP A 41 11.63 2.67 -3.49
N VAL A 42 10.42 2.79 -2.97
CA VAL A 42 9.20 2.13 -3.43
C VAL A 42 8.10 3.17 -3.55
N VAL A 43 7.15 2.93 -4.44
CA VAL A 43 5.93 3.75 -4.54
C VAL A 43 4.80 3.00 -3.84
N VAL A 44 4.10 3.70 -2.94
CA VAL A 44 3.08 3.09 -2.09
C VAL A 44 1.81 3.92 -2.07
N CYS A 45 0.71 3.30 -1.61
CA CYS A 45 -0.49 4.02 -1.19
C CYS A 45 -0.91 3.54 0.20
N GLY A 46 -1.69 4.37 0.88
CA GLY A 46 -2.06 4.13 2.27
C GLY A 46 -3.23 3.18 2.45
N LEU A 47 -3.30 2.54 3.61
CA LEU A 47 -4.46 1.77 4.07
C LEU A 47 -5.00 2.39 5.34
N THR A 48 -6.32 2.23 5.56
CA THR A 48 -6.97 2.66 6.79
C THR A 48 -8.05 1.65 7.18
N THR A 49 -8.31 1.51 8.46
CA THR A 49 -9.44 0.72 8.95
C THR A 49 -10.75 1.52 8.98
N ASN A 50 -10.70 2.81 8.67
CA ASN A 50 -11.90 3.62 8.51
C ASN A 50 -12.55 3.26 7.17
N LEU A 51 -13.70 2.57 7.21
CA LEU A 51 -14.38 2.05 6.02
C LEU A 51 -15.41 3.00 5.44
N ALA A 52 -15.47 4.25 5.92
CA ALA A 52 -16.39 5.24 5.36
C ALA A 52 -16.17 5.37 3.85
N PRO A 53 -17.25 5.45 3.05
CA PRO A 53 -17.10 5.57 1.59
C PRO A 53 -16.24 6.77 1.20
N ALA A 54 -15.36 6.57 0.24
CA ALA A 54 -14.50 7.62 -0.27
C ALA A 54 -14.19 7.33 -1.74
N PRO A 55 -14.04 8.38 -2.59
CA PRO A 55 -13.63 8.18 -3.97
C PRO A 55 -12.21 7.64 -4.03
N TYR A 56 -11.87 7.02 -5.15
CA TYR A 56 -10.51 6.51 -5.41
C TYR A 56 -9.99 5.62 -4.30
N SER A 57 -10.84 4.68 -3.88
CA SER A 57 -10.50 3.72 -2.83
C SER A 57 -11.08 2.35 -3.15
N ALA A 58 -10.55 1.32 -2.49
CA ALA A 58 -11.02 -0.04 -2.63
C ALA A 58 -11.03 -0.70 -1.24
N ILE A 59 -12.12 -1.42 -0.94
CA ILE A 59 -12.22 -2.17 0.31
C ILE A 59 -11.59 -3.54 0.11
N ILE A 60 -10.74 -3.94 1.03
CA ILE A 60 -10.15 -5.29 1.05
C ILE A 60 -10.51 -5.99 2.36
N ASP A 61 -10.78 -7.27 2.24
CA ASP A 61 -11.11 -8.12 3.40
C ASP A 61 -9.89 -8.95 3.79
N VAL A 62 -9.98 -9.58 4.95
CA VAL A 62 -8.91 -10.43 5.47
C VAL A 62 -8.62 -11.63 4.56
N THR A 63 -9.59 -12.03 3.72
CA THR A 63 -9.43 -13.12 2.75
C THR A 63 -8.82 -12.68 1.43
N ASP A 64 -8.59 -11.37 1.25
CA ASP A 64 -8.05 -10.82 -0.01
C ASP A 64 -6.53 -10.82 -0.06
N VAL A 65 -5.89 -11.42 0.92
CA VAL A 65 -4.44 -11.56 0.97
C VAL A 65 -4.02 -13.01 0.80
N GLU A 66 -2.80 -13.21 0.33
CA GLU A 66 -2.23 -14.54 0.17
C GLU A 66 -1.99 -15.20 1.53
N GLN A 67 -1.93 -16.54 1.56
CA GLN A 67 -1.85 -17.32 2.79
C GLN A 67 -0.64 -17.01 3.66
N ALA A 68 0.45 -16.54 3.05
CA ALA A 68 1.69 -16.25 3.77
C ALA A 68 1.59 -15.02 4.66
N GLY A 69 0.50 -14.25 4.58
CA GLY A 69 0.36 -13.01 5.31
C GLY A 69 -0.91 -12.96 6.14
N THR A 70 -0.97 -11.94 7.00
CA THR A 70 -2.12 -11.72 7.89
C THR A 70 -2.59 -10.29 7.78
N LEU A 71 -3.82 -10.10 7.33
CA LEU A 71 -4.54 -8.84 7.45
C LEU A 71 -5.57 -9.03 8.56
N ARG A 72 -5.40 -8.30 9.67
CA ARG A 72 -6.22 -8.50 10.85
C ARG A 72 -7.62 -7.92 10.72
N HIS A 73 -7.76 -6.85 9.95
CA HIS A 73 -9.00 -6.10 9.84
C HIS A 73 -9.31 -5.79 8.39
N LYS A 74 -10.61 -5.83 8.06
CA LYS A 74 -11.10 -5.24 6.82
C LYS A 74 -10.58 -3.82 6.71
N SER A 75 -10.10 -3.43 5.54
CA SER A 75 -9.39 -2.16 5.36
C SER A 75 -9.80 -1.50 4.07
N LYS A 76 -9.57 -0.19 4.00
CA LYS A 76 -9.76 0.59 2.79
C LYS A 76 -8.39 0.98 2.26
N VAL A 77 -8.11 0.62 1.00
CA VAL A 77 -6.92 1.06 0.29
C VAL A 77 -7.22 2.43 -0.30
N LYS A 78 -6.40 3.40 0.04
CA LYS A 78 -6.57 4.79 -0.39
C LYS A 78 -5.68 5.05 -1.59
N ALA A 79 -6.22 4.84 -2.79
CA ALA A 79 -5.45 4.98 -4.02
C ALA A 79 -4.97 6.41 -4.27
N ASP A 80 -5.59 7.40 -3.64
CA ASP A 80 -5.19 8.81 -3.75
C ASP A 80 -4.15 9.23 -2.71
N THR A 81 -3.80 8.37 -1.77
CA THR A 81 -2.75 8.64 -0.77
C THR A 81 -1.46 7.99 -1.25
N LEU A 82 -0.83 8.63 -2.22
CA LEU A 82 0.37 8.11 -2.89
C LEU A 82 1.63 8.75 -2.32
N ALA A 83 2.66 7.94 -2.17
CA ALA A 83 3.96 8.42 -1.69
C ALA A 83 5.08 7.57 -2.25
N THR A 84 6.25 8.19 -2.41
CA THR A 84 7.49 7.48 -2.67
C THR A 84 8.29 7.47 -1.39
N LEU A 85 8.64 6.30 -0.91
CA LEU A 85 9.33 6.11 0.36
C LEU A 85 10.64 5.38 0.16
N GLU A 86 11.65 5.73 0.96
CA GLU A 86 12.87 4.94 1.00
C GLU A 86 12.58 3.56 1.57
N GLN A 87 13.11 2.52 0.91
CA GLN A 87 12.91 1.15 1.38
C GLN A 87 13.46 0.93 2.78
N ALA A 88 14.47 1.71 3.18
CA ALA A 88 15.02 1.64 4.54
C ALA A 88 14.01 2.00 5.62
N LEU A 89 12.92 2.70 5.29
CA LEU A 89 11.85 3.04 6.23
C LEU A 89 10.87 1.89 6.47
N LEU A 90 10.84 0.90 5.59
CA LEU A 90 9.89 -0.20 5.69
C LEU A 90 10.29 -1.11 6.86
N ILE A 91 9.33 -1.38 7.75
CA ILE A 91 9.60 -2.12 8.97
C ILE A 91 9.50 -3.62 8.71
N LYS A 92 8.36 -4.08 8.16
CA LYS A 92 8.19 -5.48 7.79
C LYS A 92 6.97 -5.66 6.90
N GLN A 93 6.97 -6.74 6.12
CA GLN A 93 5.81 -7.21 5.40
C GLN A 93 4.84 -7.87 6.37
N VAL A 94 3.55 -7.57 6.24
CA VAL A 94 2.51 -8.20 7.04
C VAL A 94 1.58 -9.06 6.20
N ALA A 95 1.44 -8.76 4.92
CA ALA A 95 0.56 -9.51 4.02
C ALA A 95 0.97 -9.26 2.58
N ARG A 96 0.39 -10.03 1.67
CA ARG A 96 0.49 -9.76 0.22
C ARG A 96 -0.91 -9.80 -0.37
N LEU A 97 -1.31 -8.73 -1.01
CA LEU A 97 -2.62 -8.62 -1.63
C LEU A 97 -2.71 -9.53 -2.84
N LYS A 98 -3.85 -10.22 -3.00
CA LYS A 98 -4.08 -11.07 -4.17
C LYS A 98 -4.13 -10.24 -5.45
N PRO A 99 -3.70 -10.80 -6.60
CA PRO A 99 -3.65 -10.05 -7.86
C PRO A 99 -4.97 -9.43 -8.28
N GLU A 100 -6.08 -10.14 -8.11
CA GLU A 100 -7.40 -9.64 -8.49
C GLU A 100 -7.80 -8.42 -7.66
N CYS A 101 -7.41 -8.38 -6.39
CA CYS A 101 -7.67 -7.22 -5.54
C CYS A 101 -6.72 -6.07 -5.88
N PHE A 102 -5.46 -6.38 -6.18
CA PHE A 102 -4.50 -5.38 -6.63
C PHE A 102 -4.99 -4.69 -7.91
N ASN A 103 -5.61 -5.44 -8.82
CA ASN A 103 -6.17 -4.87 -10.06
C ASN A 103 -7.28 -3.86 -9.78
N LEU A 104 -8.09 -4.06 -8.72
CA LEU A 104 -9.09 -3.07 -8.32
C LEU A 104 -8.42 -1.78 -7.85
N VAL A 105 -7.33 -1.88 -7.11
CA VAL A 105 -6.59 -0.72 -6.63
C VAL A 105 -5.97 0.04 -7.82
N THR A 106 -5.31 -0.66 -8.74
CA THR A 106 -4.70 -0.02 -9.90
C THR A 106 -5.73 0.64 -10.79
N ALA A 107 -6.93 0.06 -10.90
CA ALA A 107 -8.04 0.69 -11.64
C ALA A 107 -8.44 2.03 -11.00
N GLU A 108 -8.46 2.12 -9.67
CA GLU A 108 -8.77 3.38 -8.99
C GLU A 108 -7.65 4.41 -9.17
N ILE A 109 -6.40 3.97 -9.18
CA ILE A 109 -5.27 4.87 -9.49
C ILE A 109 -5.39 5.39 -10.93
N HIS A 110 -5.74 4.51 -11.87
CA HIS A 110 -5.94 4.92 -13.26
C HIS A 110 -7.06 5.95 -13.37
N ASN A 111 -8.17 5.73 -12.66
CA ASN A 111 -9.27 6.69 -12.65
C ASN A 111 -8.84 8.05 -12.09
N LEU A 112 -7.96 8.05 -11.11
CA LEU A 112 -7.45 9.28 -10.49
C LEU A 112 -6.61 10.10 -11.45
N ILE A 113 -5.77 9.46 -12.26
CA ILE A 113 -4.78 10.13 -13.09
C ILE A 113 -5.15 10.20 -14.57
N ARG A 114 -6.24 9.59 -14.99
CA ARG A 114 -6.66 9.65 -16.39
C ARG A 114 -7.03 11.08 -16.79
N GLU A 115 -6.94 11.36 -18.09
CA GLU A 115 -7.25 12.69 -18.61
C GLU A 115 -8.69 13.09 -18.28
N SER A 116 -8.86 14.31 -17.80
CA SER A 116 -10.17 14.88 -17.54
C SER A 116 -10.88 15.24 -18.85
N ARG A 117 -12.19 15.17 -18.82
CA ARG A 117 -13.01 15.55 -19.96
C ARG A 117 -13.62 16.92 -19.77
#